data_46b0a7c0eceb456da2b6e11726fa0923
#
_entry.id   46b0a7c0eceb456da2b6e11726fa0923
#
_cell.length_a   1.000
_cell.length_b   1.000
_cell.length_c   1.000
_cell.angle_alpha   90.00
_cell.angle_beta   90.00
_cell.angle_gamma   90.00
#
_symmetry.space_group_name_H-M   'P 1'
#
loop_
_entity.id
_entity.type
_entity.pdbx_description
1 polymer ?
#
loop_
_entity_poly.entity_id
_entity_poly.type
_entity_poly.pdbx_seq_one_letter_code
_entity_poly.pdbx_strand_id
1 'polypeptide(L)'
;MKEIVKTDNCVDDIKSIIEQGRQTAYASVNLVMINTYWNIGRRIVEEEQNGAERAEYGKQLLSQIAIELKEYGDNFSERNLRHYRQFYMYFKELEIWYTCVPNLKWSHFRTLLRVADEDARNKQLYMAKYLTYLPTEEQLRIEIERQKEIFYLQHPELKPTNHEQD
;
A
#
# COMPACT_ATOMS: atom_id res chain seq x y z
N MET A 1 -45.67 5.51 25.93
CA MET A 1 -44.19 5.37 25.95
C MET A 1 -43.81 4.71 24.62
N LYS A 2 -43.11 5.43 23.74
CA LYS A 2 -42.61 4.84 22.50
C LYS A 2 -41.37 4.02 22.86
N GLU A 3 -41.44 2.71 22.60
CA GLU A 3 -40.24 1.85 22.65
C GLU A 3 -39.18 2.40 21.72
N ILE A 4 -38.01 2.75 22.26
CA ILE A 4 -36.82 3.07 21.48
C ILE A 4 -36.32 1.74 20.94
N VAL A 5 -36.60 1.47 19.67
CA VAL A 5 -36.02 0.35 18.94
C VAL A 5 -34.48 0.51 19.04
N LYS A 6 -33.79 -0.49 19.59
CA LYS A 6 -32.33 -0.54 19.64
C LYS A 6 -31.79 -0.53 18.21
N THR A 7 -31.30 0.64 17.78
CA THR A 7 -30.68 0.87 16.49
C THR A 7 -29.14 0.66 16.53
N ASP A 8 -28.62 0.08 17.62
CA ASP A 8 -27.18 -0.01 17.84
C ASP A 8 -26.44 -0.75 16.71
N ASN A 9 -26.99 -1.89 16.25
CA ASN A 9 -26.42 -2.64 15.13
C ASN A 9 -26.43 -1.84 13.82
N CYS A 10 -27.53 -1.15 13.51
CA CYS A 10 -27.64 -0.37 12.26
C CYS A 10 -26.65 0.80 12.22
N VAL A 11 -26.43 1.47 13.35
CA VAL A 11 -25.45 2.57 13.44
C VAL A 11 -24.03 2.06 13.28
N ASP A 12 -23.71 0.93 13.86
CA ASP A 12 -22.36 0.34 13.75
C ASP A 12 -22.10 -0.21 12.34
N ASP A 13 -23.11 -0.79 11.69
CA ASP A 13 -23.05 -1.17 10.29
C ASP A 13 -22.78 0.06 9.37
N ILE A 14 -23.50 1.15 9.60
CA ILE A 14 -23.31 2.40 8.85
C ILE A 14 -21.90 2.97 9.07
N LYS A 15 -21.39 2.97 10.30
CA LYS A 15 -20.01 3.39 10.60
C LYS A 15 -19.00 2.53 9.84
N SER A 16 -19.19 1.22 9.84
CA SER A 16 -18.33 0.27 9.11
C SER A 16 -18.32 0.56 7.61
N ILE A 17 -19.49 0.78 7.01
CA ILE A 17 -19.62 1.14 5.58
C ILE A 17 -18.88 2.45 5.28
N ILE A 18 -19.05 3.48 6.13
CA ILE A 18 -18.36 4.77 5.97
C ILE A 18 -16.85 4.57 6.04
N GLU A 19 -16.35 3.80 7.00
CA GLU A 19 -14.92 3.59 7.20
C GLU A 19 -14.30 2.79 6.06
N GLN A 20 -14.97 1.75 5.58
CA GLN A 20 -14.57 1.00 4.39
C GLN A 20 -14.50 1.90 3.14
N GLY A 21 -15.50 2.76 2.95
CA GLY A 21 -15.50 3.73 1.84
C GLY A 21 -14.31 4.69 1.91
N ARG A 22 -14.01 5.22 3.10
CA ARG A 22 -12.84 6.09 3.33
C ARG A 22 -11.53 5.36 3.05
N GLN A 23 -11.36 4.16 3.57
CA GLN A 23 -10.15 3.36 3.36
C GLN A 23 -9.93 3.07 1.87
N THR A 24 -10.98 2.69 1.15
CA THR A 24 -10.93 2.45 -0.29
C THR A 24 -10.54 3.71 -1.06
N ALA A 25 -11.11 4.86 -0.71
CA ALA A 25 -10.77 6.13 -1.33
C ALA A 25 -9.30 6.51 -1.09
N TYR A 26 -8.81 6.39 0.15
CA TYR A 26 -7.40 6.66 0.47
C TYR A 26 -6.44 5.71 -0.25
N ALA A 27 -6.76 4.42 -0.33
CA ALA A 27 -5.96 3.44 -1.05
C ALA A 27 -5.89 3.77 -2.55
N SER A 28 -7.02 4.15 -3.14
CA SER A 28 -7.10 4.52 -4.57
C SER A 28 -6.27 5.77 -4.88
N VAL A 29 -6.40 6.82 -4.08
CA VAL A 29 -5.60 8.04 -4.24
C VAL A 29 -4.11 7.74 -4.10
N ASN A 30 -3.73 6.95 -3.10
CA ASN A 30 -2.35 6.57 -2.87
C ASN A 30 -1.76 5.79 -4.06
N LEU A 31 -2.52 4.84 -4.60
CA LEU A 31 -2.14 4.07 -5.79
C LEU A 31 -1.89 4.98 -6.99
N VAL A 32 -2.82 5.89 -7.28
CA VAL A 32 -2.70 6.85 -8.39
C VAL A 32 -1.45 7.73 -8.21
N MET A 33 -1.20 8.24 -7.01
CA MET A 33 -0.04 9.08 -6.75
C MET A 33 1.28 8.34 -6.91
N ILE A 34 1.39 7.11 -6.42
CA ILE A 34 2.60 6.29 -6.56
C ILE A 34 2.85 5.98 -8.04
N ASN A 35 1.82 5.62 -8.80
CA ASN A 35 1.92 5.40 -10.24
C ASN A 35 2.36 6.68 -10.98
N THR A 36 1.86 7.83 -10.58
CA THR A 36 2.26 9.12 -11.12
C THR A 36 3.75 9.37 -10.89
N TYR A 37 4.25 9.16 -9.68
CA TYR A 37 5.68 9.34 -9.36
C TYR A 37 6.58 8.38 -10.12
N TRP A 38 6.13 7.13 -10.31
CA TRP A 38 6.86 6.17 -11.14
C TRP A 38 6.93 6.60 -12.60
N ASN A 39 5.83 7.08 -13.19
CA ASN A 39 5.79 7.56 -14.57
C ASN A 39 6.63 8.83 -14.77
N ILE A 40 6.65 9.74 -13.78
CA ILE A 40 7.55 10.90 -13.79
C ILE A 40 9.01 10.42 -13.79
N GLY A 41 9.35 9.48 -12.92
CA GLY A 41 10.68 8.89 -12.86
C GLY A 41 11.09 8.23 -14.17
N ARG A 42 10.18 7.49 -14.80
CA ARG A 42 10.36 6.88 -16.12
C ARG A 42 10.70 7.93 -17.17
N ARG A 43 9.88 8.97 -17.26
CA ARG A 43 10.07 10.03 -18.25
C ARG A 43 11.38 10.78 -18.09
N ILE A 44 11.81 11.01 -16.85
CA ILE A 44 13.10 11.61 -16.54
C ILE A 44 14.24 10.71 -17.05
N VAL A 45 14.21 9.41 -16.79
CA VAL A 45 15.25 8.46 -17.22
C VAL A 45 15.29 8.33 -18.75
N GLU A 46 14.14 8.28 -19.41
CA GLU A 46 14.06 8.28 -20.86
C GLU A 46 14.71 9.53 -21.47
N GLU A 47 14.47 10.71 -20.89
CA GLU A 47 15.09 11.96 -21.34
C GLU A 47 16.61 11.99 -21.13
N GLU A 48 17.07 11.51 -19.97
CA GLU A 48 18.50 11.38 -19.68
C GLU A 48 19.20 10.44 -20.67
N GLN A 49 18.54 9.33 -21.06
CA GLN A 49 19.10 8.38 -22.02
C GLN A 49 19.18 8.97 -23.44
N ASN A 50 18.21 9.78 -23.84
CA ASN A 50 18.21 10.45 -25.11
C ASN A 50 19.26 11.58 -25.18
N GLY A 51 19.64 12.13 -24.02
CA GLY A 51 20.70 13.17 -23.89
C GLY A 51 22.06 12.64 -23.41
N ALA A 52 22.31 11.34 -23.49
CA ALA A 52 23.43 10.62 -22.84
C ALA A 52 24.83 11.06 -23.22
N GLU A 53 25.00 11.90 -24.25
CA GLU A 53 26.32 12.45 -24.64
C GLU A 53 26.86 13.54 -23.67
N ARG A 54 26.06 13.98 -22.68
CA ARG A 54 26.48 15.04 -21.73
C ARG A 54 26.06 14.68 -20.28
N ALA A 55 27.01 14.19 -19.50
CA ALA A 55 26.82 13.90 -18.06
C ALA A 55 26.37 15.14 -17.25
N GLU A 56 26.62 16.34 -17.73
CA GLU A 56 26.21 17.63 -17.15
C GLU A 56 24.71 17.93 -17.40
N TYR A 57 24.17 17.38 -18.51
CA TYR A 57 22.78 17.56 -18.91
C TYR A 57 21.82 17.00 -17.86
N GLY A 58 22.08 15.84 -17.29
CA GLY A 58 21.18 15.21 -16.30
C GLY A 58 21.06 16.01 -14.99
N LYS A 59 22.11 16.75 -14.59
CA LYS A 59 22.03 17.62 -13.38
C LYS A 59 21.19 18.87 -13.65
N GLN A 60 21.37 19.47 -14.83
CA GLN A 60 20.64 20.65 -15.25
C GLN A 60 19.16 20.32 -15.54
N LEU A 61 18.88 19.14 -16.10
CA LEU A 61 17.53 18.68 -16.41
C LEU A 61 16.61 18.67 -15.19
N LEU A 62 17.02 18.05 -14.09
CA LEU A 62 16.20 17.99 -12.88
C LEU A 62 15.92 19.36 -12.27
N SER A 63 16.92 20.24 -12.27
CA SER A 63 16.78 21.61 -11.78
C SER A 63 15.82 22.41 -12.67
N GLN A 64 15.91 22.25 -13.97
CA GLN A 64 15.06 22.93 -14.94
C GLN A 64 13.60 22.45 -14.82
N ILE A 65 13.38 21.13 -14.74
CA ILE A 65 12.04 20.55 -14.50
C ILE A 65 11.46 21.07 -13.19
N ALA A 66 12.26 21.16 -12.11
CA ALA A 66 11.78 21.64 -10.82
C ALA A 66 11.35 23.11 -10.86
N ILE A 67 12.02 23.95 -11.65
CA ILE A 67 11.65 25.36 -11.85
C ILE A 67 10.30 25.44 -12.60
N GLU A 68 10.17 24.70 -13.69
CA GLU A 68 8.95 24.69 -14.53
C GLU A 68 7.72 24.14 -13.78
N LEU A 69 7.93 23.14 -12.89
CA LEU A 69 6.86 22.52 -12.12
C LEU A 69 6.56 23.21 -10.79
N LYS A 70 7.18 24.35 -10.50
CA LYS A 70 6.99 25.06 -9.22
C LYS A 70 5.53 25.43 -8.95
N GLU A 71 4.78 25.79 -9.98
CA GLU A 71 3.36 26.14 -9.88
C GLU A 71 2.46 24.95 -9.47
N TYR A 72 2.91 23.71 -9.72
CA TYR A 72 2.19 22.47 -9.35
C TYR A 72 2.44 22.05 -7.89
N GLY A 73 3.28 22.79 -7.15
CA GLY A 73 3.52 22.61 -5.72
C GLY A 73 4.88 21.99 -5.37
N ASP A 74 5.17 21.94 -4.06
CA ASP A 74 6.48 21.55 -3.52
C ASP A 74 6.82 20.05 -3.72
N ASN A 75 5.85 19.25 -4.12
CA ASN A 75 6.07 17.82 -4.40
C ASN A 75 6.98 17.60 -5.62
N PHE A 76 7.19 18.61 -6.46
CA PHE A 76 8.01 18.53 -7.67
C PHE A 76 9.37 19.24 -7.53
N SER A 77 9.84 19.41 -6.29
CA SER A 77 11.20 19.91 -6.04
C SER A 77 12.26 18.97 -6.63
N GLU A 78 13.43 19.49 -6.97
CA GLU A 78 14.55 18.72 -7.51
C GLU A 78 14.88 17.49 -6.66
N ARG A 79 14.80 17.61 -5.32
CA ARG A 79 14.99 16.49 -4.40
C ARG A 79 13.96 15.38 -4.62
N ASN A 80 12.70 15.72 -4.80
CA ASN A 80 11.64 14.76 -5.01
C ASN A 80 11.73 14.12 -6.40
N LEU A 81 12.07 14.91 -7.43
CA LEU A 81 12.33 14.40 -8.78
C LEU A 81 13.46 13.36 -8.80
N ARG A 82 14.54 13.58 -8.02
CA ARG A 82 15.59 12.57 -7.83
C ARG A 82 15.06 11.28 -7.22
N HIS A 83 14.16 11.37 -6.23
CA HIS A 83 13.53 10.17 -5.65
C HIS A 83 12.61 9.46 -6.65
N TYR A 84 11.85 10.19 -7.47
CA TYR A 84 11.01 9.59 -8.51
C TYR A 84 11.84 8.87 -9.57
N ARG A 85 12.93 9.52 -10.02
CA ARG A 85 13.92 8.91 -10.90
C ARG A 85 14.50 7.62 -10.32
N GLN A 86 14.96 7.66 -9.07
CA GLN A 86 15.50 6.49 -8.36
C GLN A 86 14.44 5.40 -8.17
N PHE A 87 13.21 5.78 -7.90
CA PHE A 87 12.08 4.87 -7.76
C PHE A 87 11.87 4.07 -9.04
N TYR A 88 11.81 4.72 -10.19
CA TYR A 88 11.73 4.02 -11.47
C TYR A 88 12.94 3.12 -11.72
N MET A 89 14.15 3.60 -11.45
CA MET A 89 15.36 2.80 -11.67
C MET A 89 15.43 1.54 -10.84
N TYR A 90 14.92 1.59 -9.60
CA TYR A 90 14.95 0.44 -8.68
C TYR A 90 13.77 -0.51 -8.89
N PHE A 91 12.66 -0.02 -9.36
CA PHE A 91 11.41 -0.77 -9.51
C PHE A 91 10.90 -0.68 -10.96
N LYS A 92 11.74 -1.10 -11.91
CA LYS A 92 11.40 -1.08 -13.34
C LYS A 92 10.25 -2.00 -13.69
N GLU A 93 10.15 -3.14 -13.02
CA GLU A 93 9.09 -4.13 -13.24
C GLU A 93 7.82 -3.72 -12.50
N LEU A 94 6.85 -3.25 -13.26
CA LEU A 94 5.56 -2.73 -12.75
C LEU A 94 4.80 -3.77 -11.91
N GLU A 95 4.91 -5.06 -12.23
CA GLU A 95 4.10 -6.11 -11.63
C GLU A 95 4.41 -6.33 -10.14
N ILE A 96 5.66 -6.15 -9.73
CA ILE A 96 6.08 -6.44 -8.35
C ILE A 96 5.54 -5.40 -7.38
N TRP A 97 5.66 -4.12 -7.70
CA TRP A 97 5.22 -3.08 -6.78
C TRP A 97 3.70 -2.82 -6.84
N TYR A 98 3.06 -3.03 -8.01
CA TYR A 98 1.63 -2.82 -8.17
C TYR A 98 0.80 -3.73 -7.26
N THR A 99 1.26 -4.95 -7.02
CA THR A 99 0.62 -5.89 -6.08
C THR A 99 0.85 -5.53 -4.61
N CYS A 100 1.87 -4.73 -4.30
CA CYS A 100 2.21 -4.30 -2.94
C CYS A 100 1.57 -2.96 -2.54
N VAL A 101 1.15 -2.17 -3.54
CA VAL A 101 0.75 -0.76 -3.37
C VAL A 101 -0.54 -0.53 -2.56
N PRO A 102 -1.57 -1.40 -2.52
CA PRO A 102 -2.79 -1.07 -1.79
C PRO A 102 -2.54 -0.59 -0.35
N ASN A 103 -1.41 -1.00 0.26
CA ASN A 103 -1.09 -0.72 1.65
C ASN A 103 0.24 0.00 1.87
N LEU A 104 1.00 0.28 0.78
CA LEU A 104 2.24 1.03 0.85
C LEU A 104 2.02 2.49 0.46
N LYS A 105 2.42 3.40 1.33
CA LYS A 105 2.43 4.85 1.08
C LYS A 105 3.76 5.25 0.43
N TRP A 106 3.78 6.40 -0.22
CA TRP A 106 5.02 6.96 -0.76
C TRP A 106 6.17 7.05 0.26
N SER A 107 5.85 7.33 1.53
CA SER A 107 6.83 7.34 2.62
C SER A 107 7.56 6.00 2.80
N HIS A 108 6.87 4.89 2.59
CA HIS A 108 7.47 3.55 2.66
C HIS A 108 8.46 3.33 1.51
N PHE A 109 8.08 3.71 0.28
CA PHE A 109 8.99 3.66 -0.86
C PHE A 109 10.23 4.54 -0.66
N ARG A 110 10.08 5.76 -0.13
CA ARG A 110 11.21 6.61 0.22
C ARG A 110 12.19 5.96 1.22
N THR A 111 11.69 5.13 2.12
CA THR A 111 12.54 4.36 3.04
C THR A 111 13.28 3.26 2.28
N LEU A 112 12.58 2.53 1.42
CA LEU A 112 13.18 1.48 0.57
C LEU A 112 14.26 2.04 -0.38
N LEU A 113 14.09 3.26 -0.89
CA LEU A 113 15.10 3.91 -1.75
C LEU A 113 16.44 4.16 -1.05
N ARG A 114 16.49 4.12 0.29
CA ARG A 114 17.73 4.26 1.07
C ARG A 114 18.52 2.95 1.18
N VAL A 115 17.88 1.84 0.87
CA VAL A 115 18.52 0.52 0.89
C VAL A 115 19.29 0.35 -0.40
N ALA A 116 20.62 0.37 -0.32
CA ALA A 116 21.49 0.27 -1.49
C ALA A 116 21.49 -1.14 -2.09
N ASP A 117 21.39 -2.16 -1.23
CA ASP A 117 21.36 -3.56 -1.63
C ASP A 117 20.01 -3.92 -2.27
N GLU A 118 20.05 -4.46 -3.48
CA GLU A 118 18.87 -4.80 -4.26
C GLU A 118 18.11 -5.99 -3.66
N ASP A 119 18.82 -7.01 -3.22
CA ASP A 119 18.21 -8.20 -2.63
C ASP A 119 17.53 -7.87 -1.29
N ALA A 120 18.20 -7.07 -0.45
CA ALA A 120 17.63 -6.59 0.81
C ALA A 120 16.38 -5.72 0.57
N ARG A 121 16.40 -4.84 -0.45
CA ARG A 121 15.27 -4.00 -0.83
C ARG A 121 14.09 -4.82 -1.33
N ASN A 122 14.32 -5.77 -2.22
CA ASN A 122 13.31 -6.67 -2.75
C ASN A 122 12.72 -7.54 -1.63
N LYS A 123 13.56 -8.07 -0.74
CA LYS A 123 13.11 -8.83 0.43
C LYS A 123 12.19 -8.01 1.34
N GLN A 124 12.52 -6.76 1.62
CA GLN A 124 11.67 -5.87 2.40
C GLN A 124 10.34 -5.57 1.71
N LEU A 125 10.35 -5.39 0.39
CA LEU A 125 9.14 -5.20 -0.40
C LEU A 125 8.25 -6.45 -0.37
N TYR A 126 8.82 -7.64 -0.53
CA TYR A 126 8.10 -8.91 -0.40
C TYR A 126 7.53 -9.10 1.01
N MET A 127 8.31 -8.81 2.06
CA MET A 127 7.82 -8.89 3.44
C MET A 127 6.64 -7.94 3.67
N ALA A 128 6.70 -6.70 3.16
CA ALA A 128 5.59 -5.76 3.24
C ALA A 128 4.33 -6.28 2.53
N LYS A 129 4.48 -6.96 1.39
CA LYS A 129 3.39 -7.63 0.69
C LYS A 129 2.73 -8.70 1.56
N TYR A 130 3.52 -9.56 2.19
CA TYR A 130 2.99 -10.65 3.03
C TYR A 130 2.33 -10.12 4.31
N LEU A 131 2.94 -9.14 5.00
CA LEU A 131 2.36 -8.51 6.18
C LEU A 131 1.00 -7.86 5.90
N THR A 132 0.77 -7.45 4.67
CA THR A 132 -0.48 -6.85 4.22
C THR A 132 -1.58 -7.87 3.98
N TYR A 133 -1.21 -9.11 3.60
CA TYR A 133 -2.15 -10.21 3.36
C TYR A 133 -2.37 -11.10 4.59
N LEU A 134 -1.56 -10.94 5.63
CA LEU A 134 -1.82 -11.67 6.87
C LEU A 134 -3.03 -11.02 7.57
N PRO A 135 -4.09 -11.80 7.84
CA PRO A 135 -5.20 -11.32 8.64
C PRO A 135 -4.68 -10.90 10.03
N THR A 136 -5.30 -9.91 10.61
CA THR A 136 -5.01 -9.55 12.01
C THR A 136 -5.29 -10.75 12.90
N GLU A 137 -4.66 -10.80 14.08
CA GLU A 137 -4.89 -11.86 15.06
C GLU A 137 -6.39 -12.04 15.35
N GLU A 138 -7.14 -10.94 15.44
CA GLU A 138 -8.58 -10.93 15.66
C GLU A 138 -9.34 -11.54 14.46
N GLN A 139 -8.98 -11.17 13.23
CA GLN A 139 -9.58 -11.73 12.01
C GLN A 139 -9.27 -13.22 11.88
N LEU A 140 -8.06 -13.63 12.22
CA LEU A 140 -7.66 -15.03 12.21
C LEU A 140 -8.44 -15.83 13.26
N ARG A 141 -8.63 -15.27 14.46
CA ARG A 141 -9.42 -15.89 15.54
C ARG A 141 -10.86 -16.09 15.10
N ILE A 142 -11.49 -15.06 14.55
CA ILE A 142 -12.89 -15.15 14.06
C ILE A 142 -13.02 -16.21 12.97
N GLU A 143 -12.08 -16.27 12.03
CA GLU A 143 -12.13 -17.28 10.96
C GLU A 143 -11.90 -18.70 11.48
N ILE A 144 -10.99 -18.89 12.43
CA ILE A 144 -10.77 -20.19 13.10
C ILE A 144 -12.04 -20.63 13.86
N GLU A 145 -12.69 -19.73 14.60
CA GLU A 145 -13.93 -20.02 15.32
C GLU A 145 -15.03 -20.43 14.35
N ARG A 146 -15.20 -19.67 13.26
CA ARG A 146 -16.16 -19.98 12.21
C ARG A 146 -15.89 -21.35 11.55
N GLN A 147 -14.65 -21.66 11.25
CA GLN A 147 -14.27 -22.96 10.66
C GLN A 147 -14.52 -24.12 11.65
N LYS A 148 -14.29 -23.90 12.95
CA LYS A 148 -14.64 -24.86 14.00
C LYS A 148 -16.14 -25.12 14.05
N GLU A 149 -16.97 -24.07 14.01
CA GLU A 149 -18.42 -24.22 13.99
C GLU A 149 -18.88 -25.04 12.78
N ILE A 150 -18.39 -24.72 11.59
CA ILE A 150 -18.71 -25.46 10.35
C ILE A 150 -18.28 -26.93 10.48
N PHE A 151 -17.08 -27.18 11.00
CA PHE A 151 -16.55 -28.52 11.21
C PHE A 151 -17.44 -29.33 12.17
N TYR A 152 -17.85 -28.76 13.30
CA TYR A 152 -18.74 -29.44 14.27
C TYR A 152 -20.18 -29.60 13.78
N LEU A 153 -20.62 -28.77 12.81
CA LEU A 153 -21.89 -28.99 12.12
C LEU A 153 -21.82 -30.18 11.18
N GLN A 154 -20.68 -30.41 10.54
CA GLN A 154 -20.44 -31.56 9.65
C GLN A 154 -20.11 -32.85 10.42
N HIS A 155 -19.52 -32.71 11.60
CA HIS A 155 -19.06 -33.81 12.47
C HIS A 155 -19.57 -33.65 13.89
N PRO A 156 -20.91 -33.82 14.14
CA PRO A 156 -21.50 -33.62 15.44
C PRO A 156 -20.93 -34.54 16.55
N GLU A 157 -20.41 -35.71 16.12
CA GLU A 157 -19.78 -36.71 17.00
C GLU A 157 -18.43 -36.23 17.60
N LEU A 158 -17.80 -35.23 17.01
CA LEU A 158 -16.52 -34.69 17.47
C LEU A 158 -16.65 -33.42 18.31
N LYS A 159 -17.88 -32.95 18.54
CA LYS A 159 -18.11 -31.76 19.36
C LYS A 159 -17.72 -32.05 20.81
N PRO A 160 -16.78 -31.30 21.41
CA PRO A 160 -16.42 -31.50 22.81
C PRO A 160 -17.65 -31.27 23.69
N THR A 161 -18.06 -32.30 24.42
CA THR A 161 -19.04 -32.18 25.49
C THR A 161 -18.36 -31.43 26.62
N ASN A 162 -18.91 -30.26 26.98
CA ASN A 162 -18.51 -29.53 28.19
C ASN A 162 -18.92 -30.39 29.40
N HIS A 163 -18.06 -31.32 29.78
CA HIS A 163 -18.06 -31.92 31.11
C HIS A 163 -16.83 -31.37 31.82
N GLU A 164 -17.03 -30.30 32.56
CA GLU A 164 -16.25 -29.91 33.73
C GLU A 164 -16.75 -28.55 34.21
N GLN A 165 -17.80 -28.58 35.01
CA GLN A 165 -18.02 -27.65 36.10
C GLN A 165 -18.68 -28.48 37.24
N ASP A 166 -17.82 -28.99 38.08
CA ASP A 166 -18.10 -29.26 39.51
C ASP A 166 -16.92 -28.77 40.31
#